data_98b3b5775eb96c51e30b726c267f4249
#
_entry.id   98b3b5775eb96c51e30b726c267f4249
#
_cell.length_a   1.000
_cell.length_b   1.000
_cell.length_c   1.000
_cell.angle_alpha   90.00
_cell.angle_beta   90.00
_cell.angle_gamma   90.00
#
_symmetry.space_group_name_H-M   'P 1'
#
loop_
_entity.id
_entity.type
_entity.pdbx_description
1 polymer ?
#
loop_
_entity_poly.entity_id
_entity_poly.type
_entity_poly.pdbx_seq_one_letter_code
_entity_poly.pdbx_strand_id
1 'polypeptide(L)'
;MREFTDVAHQTKVSVVWAIHPGDDLLNDNGVVEKIMGKFAKMHTLGFRQFAVFADDVNRPENQNDMNLTASRIADIQRSIESRWNTNSTSPTDIVKPLRFTPQIYCRNYAASQWQFNQFFKALSSIPKDVTIYYTGGGVWSVP
;
A
#
# COMPACT_ATOMS: atom_id res chain seq x y z
N MET A 1 7.53 0.19 21.43
CA MET A 1 6.69 -0.19 20.25
C MET A 1 5.56 -1.14 20.65
N ARG A 2 5.79 -2.26 21.37
CA ARG A 2 4.69 -3.11 21.88
C ARG A 2 3.74 -2.33 22.80
N GLU A 3 4.26 -1.64 23.79
CA GLU A 3 3.47 -0.79 24.68
C GLU A 3 2.56 0.21 23.92
N PHE A 4 3.06 0.78 22.83
CA PHE A 4 2.29 1.67 21.97
C PHE A 4 1.12 0.95 21.27
N THR A 5 1.35 -0.25 20.74
CA THR A 5 0.27 -1.04 20.12
C THR A 5 -0.74 -1.54 21.14
N ASP A 6 -0.29 -1.88 22.35
CA ASP A 6 -1.17 -2.31 23.43
C ASP A 6 -2.11 -1.16 23.88
N VAL A 7 -1.56 0.05 24.04
CA VAL A 7 -2.37 1.25 24.34
C VAL A 7 -3.35 1.56 23.21
N ALA A 8 -2.92 1.46 21.96
CA ALA A 8 -3.79 1.70 20.81
C ALA A 8 -4.97 0.69 20.78
N HIS A 9 -4.71 -0.58 21.07
CA HIS A 9 -5.77 -1.59 21.19
C HIS A 9 -6.74 -1.28 22.32
N GLN A 10 -6.24 -0.91 23.50
CA GLN A 10 -7.07 -0.55 24.66
C GLN A 10 -7.95 0.68 24.40
N THR A 11 -7.41 1.66 23.69
CA THR A 11 -8.12 2.92 23.37
C THR A 11 -8.93 2.84 22.07
N LYS A 12 -8.96 1.69 21.39
CA LYS A 12 -9.63 1.45 20.11
C LYS A 12 -9.12 2.36 18.97
N VAL A 13 -7.87 2.82 19.07
CA VAL A 13 -7.20 3.57 18.00
C VAL A 13 -6.61 2.58 16.99
N SER A 14 -6.95 2.76 15.72
CA SER A 14 -6.36 1.96 14.64
C SER A 14 -5.02 2.56 14.23
N VAL A 15 -3.94 1.80 14.42
CA VAL A 15 -2.59 2.23 14.06
C VAL A 15 -2.17 1.55 12.76
N VAL A 16 -1.73 2.36 11.80
CA VAL A 16 -1.20 1.89 10.51
C VAL A 16 0.30 2.08 10.51
N TRP A 17 1.04 1.02 10.23
CA TRP A 17 2.48 1.14 9.98
C TRP A 17 2.71 1.25 8.47
N ALA A 18 3.28 2.38 8.05
CA ALA A 18 3.55 2.68 6.64
C ALA A 18 5.03 2.52 6.30
N ILE A 19 5.29 2.08 5.06
CA ILE A 19 6.61 2.06 4.45
C ILE A 19 6.60 2.88 3.17
N HIS A 20 7.67 3.63 2.96
CA HIS A 20 7.96 4.29 1.70
C HIS A 20 9.05 3.47 0.98
N PRO A 21 8.72 2.78 -0.13
CA PRO A 21 9.67 1.90 -0.82
C PRO A 21 10.71 2.65 -1.66
N GLY A 22 10.54 3.97 -1.85
CA GLY A 22 11.33 4.72 -2.80
C GLY A 22 11.11 4.21 -4.24
N ASP A 23 12.11 4.41 -5.07
CA ASP A 23 12.11 3.95 -6.47
C ASP A 23 12.21 2.42 -6.60
N ASP A 24 12.51 1.70 -5.51
CA ASP A 24 12.56 0.24 -5.49
C ASP A 24 11.21 -0.37 -5.92
N LEU A 25 10.09 0.36 -5.74
CA LEU A 25 8.79 -0.11 -6.19
C LEU A 25 8.75 -0.40 -7.71
N LEU A 26 9.59 0.25 -8.51
CA LEU A 26 9.72 -0.04 -9.96
C LEU A 26 11.04 -0.76 -10.30
N ASN A 27 12.11 -0.53 -9.55
CA ASN A 27 13.46 -0.91 -9.96
C ASN A 27 13.98 -2.20 -9.31
N ASP A 28 13.37 -2.67 -8.21
CA ASP A 28 13.83 -3.84 -7.48
C ASP A 28 12.85 -5.01 -7.59
N ASN A 29 13.28 -6.10 -8.22
CA ASN A 29 12.44 -7.31 -8.34
C ASN A 29 12.19 -8.01 -7.00
N GLY A 30 13.00 -7.74 -5.97
CA GLY A 30 12.84 -8.29 -4.63
C GLY A 30 12.04 -7.39 -3.68
N VAL A 31 11.47 -6.27 -4.14
CA VAL A 31 10.83 -5.27 -3.29
C VAL A 31 9.66 -5.83 -2.47
N VAL A 32 8.85 -6.71 -3.05
CA VAL A 32 7.71 -7.33 -2.36
C VAL A 32 8.19 -8.11 -1.13
N GLU A 33 9.19 -8.96 -1.29
CA GLU A 33 9.75 -9.73 -0.17
C GLU A 33 10.42 -8.84 0.89
N LYS A 34 11.11 -7.78 0.47
CA LYS A 34 11.69 -6.80 1.40
C LYS A 34 10.62 -6.09 2.22
N ILE A 35 9.53 -5.66 1.58
CA ILE A 35 8.39 -5.03 2.27
C ILE A 35 7.74 -6.03 3.22
N MET A 36 7.45 -7.25 2.76
CA MET A 36 6.84 -8.28 3.59
C MET A 36 7.72 -8.69 4.77
N GLY A 37 9.04 -8.70 4.60
CA GLY A 37 9.99 -8.91 5.70
C GLY A 37 9.93 -7.82 6.78
N LYS A 38 9.73 -6.55 6.39
CA LYS A 38 9.53 -5.44 7.33
C LYS A 38 8.15 -5.51 8.00
N PHE A 39 7.10 -5.81 7.23
CA PHE A 39 5.75 -6.02 7.79
C PHE A 39 5.74 -7.15 8.81
N ALA A 40 6.43 -8.27 8.55
CA ALA A 40 6.53 -9.38 9.51
C ALA A 40 7.16 -8.95 10.84
N LYS A 41 8.21 -8.13 10.82
CA LYS A 41 8.81 -7.58 12.03
C LYS A 41 7.82 -6.70 12.81
N MET A 42 7.05 -5.86 12.11
CA MET A 42 6.05 -5.00 12.74
C MET A 42 4.84 -5.81 13.25
N HIS A 43 4.45 -6.85 12.52
CA HIS A 43 3.40 -7.77 12.96
C HIS A 43 3.74 -8.40 14.32
N THR A 44 5.00 -8.83 14.56
CA THR A 44 5.44 -9.36 15.85
C THR A 44 5.39 -8.34 16.98
N LEU A 45 5.35 -7.05 16.64
CA LEU A 45 5.18 -5.94 17.58
C LEU A 45 3.72 -5.53 17.81
N GLY A 46 2.76 -6.25 17.22
CA GLY A 46 1.33 -6.02 17.42
C GLY A 46 0.62 -5.21 16.34
N PHE A 47 1.32 -4.73 15.29
CA PHE A 47 0.67 -4.04 14.19
C PHE A 47 -0.20 -5.00 13.39
N ARG A 48 -1.42 -4.57 13.04
CA ARG A 48 -2.42 -5.34 12.27
C ARG A 48 -2.95 -4.55 11.06
N GLN A 49 -2.31 -3.42 10.72
CA GLN A 49 -2.61 -2.67 9.52
C GLN A 49 -1.34 -2.05 8.95
N PHE A 50 -1.17 -2.22 7.63
CA PHE A 50 0.02 -1.79 6.91
C PHE A 50 -0.33 -0.87 5.75
N ALA A 51 0.63 -0.03 5.36
CA ALA A 51 0.50 0.83 4.20
C ALA A 51 1.80 0.86 3.39
N VAL A 52 1.65 1.06 2.08
CA VAL A 52 2.73 1.41 1.15
C VAL A 52 2.43 2.80 0.62
N PHE A 53 3.34 3.75 0.87
CA PHE A 53 3.26 5.10 0.36
C PHE A 53 4.33 5.27 -0.72
N ALA A 54 3.89 5.43 -1.95
CA ALA A 54 4.74 5.61 -3.13
C ALA A 54 4.60 7.02 -3.72
N ASP A 55 4.11 7.97 -2.91
CA ASP A 55 4.18 9.38 -3.21
C ASP A 55 5.65 9.85 -3.28
N ASP A 56 5.92 10.89 -4.06
CA ASP A 56 7.23 11.52 -4.22
C ASP A 56 8.37 10.60 -4.73
N VAL A 57 8.03 9.56 -5.49
CA VAL A 57 8.98 8.69 -6.20
C VAL A 57 8.78 8.77 -7.72
N ASN A 58 9.67 8.14 -8.48
CA ASN A 58 9.57 8.06 -9.93
C ASN A 58 8.21 7.51 -10.36
N ARG A 59 7.57 8.24 -11.27
CA ARG A 59 6.25 7.88 -11.78
C ARG A 59 6.37 6.83 -12.87
N PRO A 60 5.40 5.91 -12.97
CA PRO A 60 5.36 4.97 -14.08
C PRO A 60 5.12 5.73 -15.40
N GLU A 61 6.06 5.64 -16.32
CA GLU A 61 6.02 6.39 -17.58
C GLU A 61 5.33 5.61 -18.71
N ASN A 62 5.35 4.29 -18.63
CA ASN A 62 4.80 3.41 -19.65
C ASN A 62 3.84 2.37 -19.01
N GLN A 63 3.13 1.63 -19.87
CA GLN A 63 2.13 0.65 -19.47
C GLN A 63 2.73 -0.51 -18.63
N ASN A 64 3.98 -0.89 -18.91
CA ASN A 64 4.62 -1.96 -18.17
C ASN A 64 4.89 -1.55 -16.71
N ASP A 65 5.37 -0.33 -16.49
CA ASP A 65 5.61 0.20 -15.14
C ASP A 65 4.31 0.35 -14.36
N MET A 66 3.23 0.79 -15.04
CA MET A 66 1.90 0.90 -14.44
C MET A 66 1.36 -0.47 -14.00
N ASN A 67 1.50 -1.46 -14.87
CA ASN A 67 1.08 -2.83 -14.58
C ASN A 67 1.97 -3.46 -13.49
N LEU A 68 3.27 -3.16 -13.49
CA LEU A 68 4.21 -3.64 -12.48
C LEU A 68 3.88 -3.09 -11.10
N THR A 69 3.58 -1.79 -11.00
CA THR A 69 3.10 -1.17 -9.74
C THR A 69 1.87 -1.91 -9.23
N ALA A 70 0.85 -2.07 -10.06
CA ALA A 70 -0.40 -2.72 -9.67
C ALA A 70 -0.18 -4.18 -9.26
N SER A 71 0.64 -4.93 -10.00
CA SER A 71 0.98 -6.32 -9.70
C SER A 71 1.67 -6.44 -8.34
N ARG A 72 2.69 -5.61 -8.07
CA ARG A 72 3.43 -5.64 -6.80
C ARG A 72 2.57 -5.32 -5.59
N ILE A 73 1.67 -4.35 -5.70
CA ILE A 73 0.71 -4.04 -4.63
C ILE A 73 -0.27 -5.20 -4.42
N ALA A 74 -0.76 -5.81 -5.51
CA ALA A 74 -1.61 -7.00 -5.43
C ALA A 74 -0.88 -8.20 -4.80
N ASP A 75 0.41 -8.40 -5.10
CA ASP A 75 1.23 -9.45 -4.49
C ASP A 75 1.44 -9.23 -3.00
N ILE A 76 1.64 -7.99 -2.56
CA ILE A 76 1.73 -7.64 -1.13
C ILE A 76 0.41 -7.99 -0.42
N GLN A 77 -0.74 -7.59 -0.99
CA GLN A 77 -2.04 -7.93 -0.40
C GLN A 77 -2.27 -9.44 -0.32
N ARG A 78 -1.99 -10.18 -1.40
CA ARG A 78 -2.09 -11.65 -1.40
C ARG A 78 -1.16 -12.29 -0.36
N SER A 79 0.04 -11.73 -0.19
CA SER A 79 0.99 -12.20 0.81
C SER A 79 0.51 -11.93 2.25
N ILE A 80 -0.14 -10.81 2.50
CA ILE A 80 -0.81 -10.50 3.78
C ILE A 80 -1.86 -11.56 4.08
N GLU A 81 -2.76 -11.83 3.13
CA GLU A 81 -3.83 -12.82 3.28
C GLU A 81 -3.29 -14.22 3.56
N SER A 82 -2.34 -14.66 2.75
CA SER A 82 -1.78 -16.02 2.87
C SER A 82 -0.98 -16.23 4.17
N ARG A 83 -0.24 -15.21 4.61
CA ARG A 83 0.64 -15.34 5.80
C ARG A 83 -0.10 -15.23 7.12
N TRP A 84 -1.13 -14.38 7.20
CA TRP A 84 -1.71 -14.03 8.50
C TRP A 84 -3.21 -14.27 8.61
N ASN A 85 -3.97 -14.23 7.51
CA ASN A 85 -5.42 -14.27 7.58
C ASN A 85 -6.02 -15.65 7.31
N THR A 86 -5.49 -16.39 6.32
CA THR A 86 -6.09 -17.64 5.84
C THR A 86 -6.34 -18.69 6.95
N ASN A 87 -5.45 -18.78 7.94
CA ASN A 87 -5.55 -19.74 9.05
C ASN A 87 -5.79 -19.06 10.39
N SER A 88 -6.11 -17.77 10.42
CA SER A 88 -6.36 -17.08 11.68
C SER A 88 -7.72 -17.47 12.24
N THR A 89 -7.73 -17.89 13.50
CA THR A 89 -8.95 -18.23 14.25
C THR A 89 -9.43 -17.09 15.15
N SER A 90 -8.60 -16.06 15.32
CA SER A 90 -8.90 -14.91 16.18
C SER A 90 -9.14 -13.65 15.36
N PRO A 91 -10.28 -12.97 15.55
CA PRO A 91 -10.55 -11.69 14.87
C PRO A 91 -9.51 -10.59 15.19
N THR A 92 -8.83 -10.69 16.35
CA THR A 92 -7.80 -9.72 16.75
C THR A 92 -6.47 -9.92 16.04
N ASP A 93 -6.25 -11.10 15.45
CA ASP A 93 -5.03 -11.43 14.73
C ASP A 93 -5.12 -11.16 13.22
N ILE A 94 -6.32 -10.87 12.74
CA ILE A 94 -6.54 -10.53 11.34
C ILE A 94 -5.78 -9.23 11.00
N VAL A 95 -4.94 -9.29 10.00
CA VAL A 95 -4.31 -8.13 9.40
C VAL A 95 -5.30 -7.49 8.42
N LYS A 96 -5.59 -6.22 8.64
CA LYS A 96 -6.51 -5.46 7.78
C LYS A 96 -5.95 -5.31 6.36
N PRO A 97 -6.81 -5.11 5.36
CA PRO A 97 -6.35 -4.86 4.00
C PRO A 97 -5.35 -3.72 3.89
N LEU A 98 -4.42 -3.87 2.95
CA LEU A 98 -3.37 -2.90 2.68
C LEU A 98 -3.95 -1.52 2.35
N ARG A 99 -3.23 -0.48 2.74
CA ARG A 99 -3.46 0.90 2.29
C ARG A 99 -2.34 1.31 1.33
N PHE A 100 -2.70 2.00 0.27
CA PHE A 100 -1.75 2.36 -0.78
C PHE A 100 -1.93 3.82 -1.21
N THR A 101 -0.84 4.59 -1.19
CA THR A 101 -0.75 5.88 -1.86
C THR A 101 0.10 5.70 -3.10
N PRO A 102 -0.46 5.83 -4.31
CA PRO A 102 0.27 5.59 -5.55
C PRO A 102 1.16 6.77 -5.94
N GLN A 103 2.08 6.54 -6.91
CA GLN A 103 2.96 7.58 -7.45
C GLN A 103 2.18 8.74 -8.11
N ILE A 104 1.04 8.41 -8.73
CA ILE A 104 0.11 9.41 -9.29
C ILE A 104 -1.11 9.47 -8.35
N TYR A 105 -0.93 10.08 -7.19
CA TYR A 105 -1.98 10.22 -6.18
C TYR A 105 -2.88 11.44 -6.38
N CYS A 106 -2.59 12.28 -7.37
CA CYS A 106 -3.45 13.37 -7.80
C CYS A 106 -3.32 13.61 -9.31
N ARG A 107 -4.31 14.33 -9.86
CA ARG A 107 -4.38 14.58 -11.32
C ARG A 107 -3.15 15.31 -11.85
N ASN A 108 -2.64 16.29 -11.09
CA ASN A 108 -1.50 17.14 -11.53
C ASN A 108 -0.17 16.38 -11.55
N TYR A 109 -0.09 15.21 -10.95
CA TYR A 109 1.10 14.36 -11.00
C TYR A 109 1.18 13.50 -12.27
N ALA A 110 0.09 13.40 -13.03
CA ALA A 110 0.13 12.76 -14.35
C ALA A 110 0.64 13.74 -15.41
N ALA A 111 1.59 13.30 -16.24
CA ALA A 111 2.12 14.10 -17.33
C ALA A 111 1.08 14.34 -18.45
N SER A 112 0.08 13.48 -18.55
CA SER A 112 -0.99 13.55 -19.55
C SER A 112 -2.27 12.89 -19.08
N GLN A 113 -3.40 13.18 -19.74
CA GLN A 113 -4.68 12.49 -19.53
C GLN A 113 -4.56 10.99 -19.82
N TRP A 114 -3.78 10.63 -20.84
CA TRP A 114 -3.54 9.23 -21.19
C TRP A 114 -2.84 8.50 -20.02
N GLN A 115 -1.73 9.05 -19.49
CA GLN A 115 -1.00 8.47 -18.38
C GLN A 115 -1.91 8.29 -17.15
N PHE A 116 -2.68 9.31 -16.81
CA PHE A 116 -3.64 9.26 -15.72
C PHE A 116 -4.63 8.10 -15.89
N ASN A 117 -5.29 8.04 -17.05
CA ASN A 117 -6.31 7.04 -17.32
C ASN A 117 -5.73 5.61 -17.33
N GLN A 118 -4.57 5.40 -17.95
CA GLN A 118 -3.94 4.08 -18.02
C GLN A 118 -3.43 3.64 -16.65
N PHE A 119 -2.90 4.55 -15.85
CA PHE A 119 -2.46 4.23 -14.50
C PHE A 119 -3.62 3.76 -13.62
N PHE A 120 -4.72 4.50 -13.57
CA PHE A 120 -5.90 4.09 -12.80
C PHE A 120 -6.56 2.82 -13.35
N LYS A 121 -6.50 2.61 -14.67
CA LYS A 121 -6.91 1.33 -15.27
C LYS A 121 -6.03 0.17 -14.80
N ALA A 122 -4.71 0.35 -14.72
CA ALA A 122 -3.82 -0.67 -14.16
C ALA A 122 -4.14 -0.93 -12.68
N LEU A 123 -4.36 0.12 -11.88
CA LEU A 123 -4.72 -0.03 -10.46
C LEU A 123 -6.04 -0.77 -10.24
N SER A 124 -6.94 -0.81 -11.21
CA SER A 124 -8.20 -1.57 -11.10
C SER A 124 -8.00 -3.10 -11.01
N SER A 125 -6.79 -3.60 -11.30
CA SER A 125 -6.42 -5.01 -11.11
C SER A 125 -6.00 -5.36 -9.68
N ILE A 126 -5.80 -4.37 -8.82
CA ILE A 126 -5.50 -4.57 -7.40
C ILE A 126 -6.77 -5.12 -6.69
N PRO A 127 -6.64 -6.03 -5.71
CA PRO A 127 -7.76 -6.51 -4.92
C PRO A 127 -8.62 -5.36 -4.38
N LYS A 128 -9.95 -5.50 -4.45
CA LYS A 128 -10.92 -4.42 -4.17
C LYS A 128 -10.96 -3.97 -2.70
N ASP A 129 -10.44 -4.76 -1.80
CA ASP A 129 -10.33 -4.47 -0.38
C ASP A 129 -9.14 -3.57 -0.05
N VAL A 130 -8.16 -3.45 -0.95
CA VAL A 130 -7.06 -2.48 -0.81
C VAL A 130 -7.59 -1.05 -0.91
N THR A 131 -7.32 -0.25 0.12
CA THR A 131 -7.68 1.18 0.09
C THR A 131 -6.63 1.97 -0.66
N ILE A 132 -7.04 2.65 -1.74
CA ILE A 132 -6.16 3.53 -2.52
C ILE A 132 -6.48 4.99 -2.16
N TYR A 133 -5.44 5.75 -1.80
CA TYR A 133 -5.57 7.17 -1.49
C TYR A 133 -5.36 8.04 -2.75
N TYR A 134 -6.27 8.99 -2.93
CA TYR A 134 -6.24 9.95 -4.02
C TYR A 134 -6.72 11.32 -3.52
N THR A 135 -5.98 12.39 -3.81
CA THR A 135 -6.26 13.74 -3.30
C THR A 135 -7.03 14.65 -4.28
N GLY A 136 -7.42 14.13 -5.46
CA GLY A 136 -8.19 14.92 -6.43
C GLY A 136 -7.34 15.64 -7.47
N GLY A 137 -7.64 16.91 -7.76
CA GLY A 137 -6.98 17.68 -8.83
C GLY A 137 -5.52 17.96 -8.58
N GLY A 138 -5.15 18.24 -7.34
CA GLY A 138 -3.78 18.56 -6.91
C GLY A 138 -3.46 17.98 -5.54
N VAL A 139 -2.24 18.24 -5.06
CA VAL A 139 -1.79 17.88 -3.71
C VAL A 139 -2.74 18.45 -2.66
N TRP A 140 -3.17 19.67 -2.88
CA TRP A 140 -4.19 20.35 -2.10
C TRP A 140 -5.45 20.48 -2.95
N SER A 141 -6.47 19.71 -2.62
CA SER A 141 -7.77 19.85 -3.27
C SER A 141 -8.46 21.08 -2.72
N VAL A 142 -8.77 22.04 -3.60
CA VAL A 142 -9.68 23.14 -3.27
C VAL A 142 -11.09 22.60 -3.45
N PRO A 143 -12.00 22.84 -2.48
CA PRO A 143 -13.39 22.42 -2.60
C PRO A 143 -14.09 23.02 -3.81
#